data_7678c38aa2f6d3c79bd562f1dede0158
#
_entry.id   7678c38aa2f6d3c79bd562f1dede0158
#
_cell.length_a   1.000
_cell.length_b   1.000
_cell.length_c   1.000
_cell.angle_alpha   90.00
_cell.angle_beta   90.00
_cell.angle_gamma   90.00
#
_symmetry.space_group_name_H-M   'P 1'
#
loop_
_entity.id
_entity.type
_entity.pdbx_description
1 polymer ?
#
loop_
_entity_poly.entity_id
_entity_poly.type
_entity_poly.pdbx_seq_one_letter_code
_entity_poly.pdbx_strand_id
1 'polypeptide(L)'
;HILGFGNPGEIQAIKELCEEMSGKGGAVVSYDGVLKGSAYIDFLQTCQIGLSTQNPDAAFNNTSFPSKILSYMSNGLQVVSADIEAVRRAYGISGYIYYYQKQEPSDIANAILNVDLDNPFDTRAVVQSLDNRFVGQLSLFLRDRV
;
A
#
# COMPACT_ATOMS: atom_id res chain seq x y z
N HIS A 1 8.02 9.13 -2.75
CA HIS A 1 9.10 8.14 -2.62
C HIS A 1 8.82 6.90 -3.47
N ILE A 2 9.80 6.44 -4.23
CA ILE A 2 9.74 5.24 -5.06
C ILE A 2 10.84 4.28 -4.60
N LEU A 3 10.42 3.10 -4.12
CA LEU A 3 11.30 2.03 -3.68
C LEU A 3 11.20 0.85 -4.65
N GLY A 4 12.31 0.32 -5.10
CA GLY A 4 12.31 -0.84 -5.98
C GLY A 4 13.66 -1.14 -6.59
N PHE A 5 13.69 -2.18 -7.40
CA PHE A 5 14.85 -2.58 -8.18
C PHE A 5 14.43 -2.80 -9.65
N GLY A 6 15.39 -2.71 -10.54
CA GLY A 6 15.21 -2.91 -11.97
C GLY A 6 16.57 -3.02 -12.66
N ASN A 7 16.57 -3.08 -13.97
CA ASN A 7 17.82 -2.98 -14.72
C ASN A 7 18.37 -1.54 -14.69
N PRO A 8 19.68 -1.33 -14.92
CA PRO A 8 20.28 0.00 -14.80
C PRO A 8 19.62 1.08 -15.67
N GLY A 9 19.14 0.73 -16.87
CA GLY A 9 18.47 1.67 -17.79
C GLY A 9 17.11 2.11 -17.27
N GLU A 10 16.32 1.19 -16.71
CA GLU A 10 15.02 1.50 -16.08
C GLU A 10 15.20 2.39 -14.83
N ILE A 11 16.20 2.06 -14.02
CA ILE A 11 16.50 2.86 -12.81
C ILE A 11 16.91 4.28 -13.22
N GLN A 12 17.73 4.43 -14.23
CA GLN A 12 18.16 5.74 -14.73
C GLN A 12 16.97 6.55 -15.24
N ALA A 13 16.09 5.94 -16.05
CA ALA A 13 14.89 6.60 -16.56
C ALA A 13 13.94 7.05 -15.43
N ILE A 14 13.78 6.24 -14.38
CA ILE A 14 12.97 6.63 -13.21
C ILE A 14 13.60 7.81 -12.48
N LYS A 15 14.91 7.85 -12.30
CA LYS A 15 15.60 8.99 -11.66
C LYS A 15 15.43 10.28 -12.43
N GLU A 16 15.62 10.24 -13.75
CA GLU A 16 15.42 11.39 -14.64
C GLU A 16 13.96 11.90 -14.55
N LEU A 17 12.99 10.99 -14.55
CA LEU A 17 11.59 11.34 -14.37
C LEU A 17 11.32 11.98 -12.99
N CYS A 18 11.92 11.47 -11.92
CA CYS A 18 11.79 12.04 -10.57
C CYS A 18 12.34 13.47 -10.52
N GLU A 19 13.50 13.73 -11.13
CA GLU A 19 14.11 15.06 -11.23
C GLU A 19 13.21 16.03 -12.03
N GLU A 20 12.73 15.59 -13.19
CA GLU A 20 11.83 16.36 -14.04
C GLU A 20 10.53 16.75 -13.30
N MET A 21 9.91 15.79 -12.62
CA MET A 21 8.64 16.00 -11.93
C MET A 21 8.80 16.86 -10.68
N SER A 22 9.88 16.72 -9.94
CA SER A 22 10.19 17.57 -8.77
C SER A 22 10.36 19.04 -9.15
N GLY A 23 10.81 19.34 -10.38
CA GLY A 23 10.97 20.70 -10.86
C GLY A 23 9.66 21.39 -11.26
N LYS A 24 8.59 20.65 -11.51
CA LYS A 24 7.35 21.17 -12.13
C LYS A 24 6.20 21.46 -11.17
N GLY A 25 6.13 20.82 -10.01
CA GLY A 25 4.89 20.77 -9.26
C GLY A 25 4.95 21.11 -7.77
N GLY A 26 6.09 21.53 -7.24
CA GLY A 26 6.24 21.82 -5.80
C GLY A 26 6.33 20.56 -4.91
N ALA A 27 6.03 19.37 -5.42
CA ALA A 27 6.27 18.10 -4.74
C ALA A 27 7.67 17.59 -5.06
N VAL A 28 8.34 17.01 -4.06
CA VAL A 28 9.63 16.32 -4.26
C VAL A 28 9.35 14.85 -4.54
N VAL A 29 9.78 14.37 -5.70
CA VAL A 29 9.71 12.96 -6.09
C VAL A 29 11.10 12.35 -6.04
N SER A 30 11.27 11.24 -5.33
CA SER A 30 12.58 10.59 -5.17
C SER A 30 12.51 9.10 -5.46
N TYR A 31 13.58 8.58 -6.07
CA TYR A 31 13.84 7.15 -6.15
C TYR A 31 14.89 6.79 -5.09
N ASP A 32 14.45 6.06 -4.07
CA ASP A 32 15.26 5.73 -2.90
C ASP A 32 15.92 4.33 -2.98
N GLY A 33 15.74 3.65 -4.13
CA GLY A 33 16.38 2.36 -4.38
C GLY A 33 15.76 1.20 -3.61
N VAL A 34 16.60 0.29 -3.13
CA VAL A 34 16.17 -0.92 -2.41
C VAL A 34 16.52 -0.81 -0.94
N LEU A 35 15.50 -0.78 -0.09
CA LEU A 35 15.65 -0.93 1.34
C LEU A 35 15.25 -2.35 1.77
N LYS A 36 15.94 -2.91 2.77
CA LYS A 36 15.71 -4.26 3.27
C LYS A 36 15.71 -4.30 4.80
N GLY A 37 15.03 -5.31 5.37
CA GLY A 37 15.01 -5.54 6.82
C GLY A 37 14.49 -4.32 7.59
N SER A 38 15.16 -3.99 8.68
CA SER A 38 14.77 -2.86 9.55
C SER A 38 14.79 -1.53 8.82
N ALA A 39 15.77 -1.27 7.94
CA ALA A 39 15.83 -0.03 7.18
C ALA A 39 14.58 0.23 6.31
N TYR A 40 13.97 -0.83 5.76
CA TYR A 40 12.70 -0.71 5.05
C TYR A 40 11.54 -0.36 6.00
N ILE A 41 11.49 -1.01 7.15
CA ILE A 41 10.45 -0.76 8.18
C ILE A 41 10.57 0.67 8.73
N ASP A 42 11.79 1.06 9.11
CA ASP A 42 12.08 2.40 9.64
C ASP A 42 11.67 3.48 8.63
N PHE A 43 11.97 3.25 7.35
CA PHE A 43 11.57 4.15 6.27
C PHE A 43 10.03 4.22 6.11
N LEU A 44 9.33 3.08 6.08
CA LEU A 44 7.87 3.08 6.00
C LEU A 44 7.23 3.88 7.14
N GLN A 45 7.76 3.77 8.35
CA GLN A 45 7.24 4.47 9.52
C GLN A 45 7.43 6.00 9.46
N THR A 46 8.22 6.51 8.53
CA THR A 46 8.30 7.96 8.25
C THR A 46 7.24 8.43 7.24
N CYS A 47 6.57 7.50 6.54
CA CYS A 47 5.57 7.79 5.53
C CYS A 47 4.17 7.84 6.14
N GLN A 48 3.28 8.66 5.58
CA GLN A 48 1.88 8.75 5.98
C GLN A 48 0.97 7.91 5.09
N ILE A 49 1.30 7.81 3.79
CA ILE A 49 0.45 7.16 2.78
C ILE A 49 1.26 6.11 2.02
N GLY A 50 0.71 4.93 1.87
CA GLY A 50 1.23 3.85 1.04
C GLY A 50 0.38 3.67 -0.23
N LEU A 51 1.00 3.65 -1.40
CA LEU A 51 0.32 3.49 -2.68
C LEU A 51 0.40 2.05 -3.18
N SER A 52 -0.77 1.45 -3.46
CA SER A 52 -0.90 0.15 -4.11
C SER A 52 -1.49 0.34 -5.51
N THR A 53 -0.63 0.71 -6.46
CA THR A 53 -0.98 1.10 -7.83
C THR A 53 -0.97 -0.10 -8.78
N GLN A 54 -1.86 -1.06 -8.57
CA GLN A 54 -2.01 -2.19 -9.48
C GLN A 54 -2.96 -1.83 -10.62
N ASN A 55 -2.72 -2.42 -11.80
CA ASN A 55 -3.65 -2.25 -12.92
C ASN A 55 -4.98 -2.97 -12.59
N PRO A 56 -6.11 -2.26 -12.44
CA PRO A 56 -7.39 -2.87 -12.10
C PRO A 56 -7.91 -3.83 -13.17
N ASP A 57 -7.50 -3.64 -14.44
CA ASP A 57 -7.95 -4.47 -15.58
C ASP A 57 -7.15 -5.77 -15.73
N ALA A 58 -6.10 -5.97 -14.94
CA ALA A 58 -5.32 -7.19 -14.99
C ALA A 58 -6.07 -8.36 -14.33
N ALA A 59 -6.35 -9.41 -15.08
CA ALA A 59 -7.17 -10.54 -14.65
C ALA A 59 -6.72 -11.22 -13.35
N PHE A 60 -5.40 -11.23 -13.06
CA PHE A 60 -4.86 -11.80 -11.81
C PHE A 60 -5.23 -10.98 -10.56
N ASN A 61 -5.58 -9.70 -10.72
CA ASN A 61 -5.96 -8.83 -9.60
C ASN A 61 -7.35 -9.17 -9.02
N ASN A 62 -8.14 -10.00 -9.70
CA ASN A 62 -9.42 -10.47 -9.19
C ASN A 62 -9.25 -11.50 -8.07
N THR A 63 -8.12 -12.19 -8.02
CA THR A 63 -7.85 -13.29 -7.07
C THR A 63 -6.61 -13.08 -6.21
N SER A 64 -5.75 -12.13 -6.56
CA SER A 64 -4.49 -11.85 -5.85
C SER A 64 -4.57 -10.59 -5.01
N PHE A 65 -4.57 -10.77 -3.69
CA PHE A 65 -4.52 -9.64 -2.75
C PHE A 65 -3.09 -9.03 -2.71
N PRO A 66 -2.95 -7.70 -2.88
CA PRO A 66 -1.64 -7.04 -2.83
C PRO A 66 -1.07 -7.02 -1.42
N SER A 67 -0.08 -7.87 -1.14
CA SER A 67 0.54 -7.97 0.19
C SER A 67 1.13 -6.65 0.73
N LYS A 68 1.48 -5.71 -0.15
CA LYS A 68 1.93 -4.36 0.23
C LYS A 68 0.93 -3.62 1.11
N ILE A 69 -0.37 -3.83 0.90
CA ILE A 69 -1.43 -3.22 1.72
C ILE A 69 -1.25 -3.59 3.18
N LEU A 70 -1.05 -4.88 3.49
CA LEU A 70 -0.81 -5.32 4.87
C LEU A 70 0.49 -4.74 5.44
N SER A 71 1.54 -4.69 4.63
CA SER A 71 2.81 -4.08 5.03
C SER A 71 2.65 -2.60 5.37
N TYR A 72 1.90 -1.85 4.58
CA TYR A 72 1.63 -0.45 4.86
C TYR A 72 0.79 -0.27 6.13
N MET A 73 -0.33 -0.98 6.23
CA MET A 73 -1.23 -0.89 7.39
C MET A 73 -0.52 -1.30 8.70
N SER A 74 0.27 -2.36 8.70
CA SER A 74 1.01 -2.80 9.89
C SER A 74 2.10 -1.81 10.33
N ASN A 75 2.52 -0.92 9.44
CA ASN A 75 3.45 0.17 9.76
C ASN A 75 2.74 1.52 10.01
N GLY A 76 1.41 1.56 9.98
CA GLY A 76 0.61 2.73 10.36
C GLY A 76 0.29 3.69 9.22
N LEU A 77 0.58 3.32 7.97
CA LEU A 77 0.28 4.16 6.81
C LEU A 77 -1.21 4.07 6.47
N GLN A 78 -1.77 5.19 6.00
CA GLN A 78 -3.02 5.18 5.26
C GLN A 78 -2.78 4.57 3.87
N VAL A 79 -3.74 3.84 3.34
CA VAL A 79 -3.53 3.11 2.08
C VAL A 79 -4.43 3.65 0.99
N VAL A 80 -3.82 4.05 -0.13
CA VAL A 80 -4.51 4.33 -1.39
C VAL A 80 -4.30 3.15 -2.34
N SER A 81 -5.37 2.58 -2.87
CA SER A 81 -5.31 1.38 -3.72
C SER A 81 -6.21 1.50 -4.95
N ALA A 82 -5.82 0.82 -6.02
CA ALA A 82 -6.74 0.54 -7.11
C ALA A 82 -7.98 -0.19 -6.58
N ASP A 83 -9.14 0.13 -7.15
CA ASP A 83 -10.40 -0.54 -6.82
C ASP A 83 -10.46 -1.91 -7.51
N ILE A 84 -9.84 -2.89 -6.88
CA ILE A 84 -9.79 -4.27 -7.36
C ILE A 84 -10.60 -5.19 -6.45
N GLU A 85 -11.21 -6.20 -7.04
CA GLU A 85 -12.14 -7.10 -6.35
C GLU A 85 -11.51 -7.80 -5.14
N ALA A 86 -10.25 -8.25 -5.27
CA ALA A 86 -9.53 -8.91 -4.18
C ALA A 86 -9.39 -8.02 -2.93
N VAL A 87 -9.21 -6.70 -3.11
CA VAL A 87 -9.13 -5.74 -1.99
C VAL A 87 -10.53 -5.43 -1.44
N ARG A 88 -11.53 -5.26 -2.31
CA ARG A 88 -12.92 -5.02 -1.89
C ARG A 88 -13.49 -6.17 -1.05
N ARG A 89 -13.12 -7.40 -1.39
CA ARG A 89 -13.55 -8.59 -0.65
C ARG A 89 -12.73 -8.90 0.60
N ALA A 90 -11.64 -8.18 0.83
CA ALA A 90 -10.79 -8.42 2.00
C ALA A 90 -11.52 -7.99 3.28
N TYR A 91 -12.10 -8.98 3.97
CA TYR A 91 -12.87 -8.78 5.18
C TYR A 91 -12.04 -8.09 6.28
N GLY A 92 -12.60 -7.02 6.84
CA GLY A 92 -11.97 -6.25 7.91
C GLY A 92 -10.85 -5.31 7.46
N ILE A 93 -10.58 -5.21 6.16
CA ILE A 93 -9.57 -4.30 5.59
C ILE A 93 -10.21 -3.29 4.65
N SER A 94 -11.13 -3.72 3.80
CA SER A 94 -11.68 -2.93 2.70
C SER A 94 -12.27 -1.57 3.11
N GLY A 95 -12.79 -1.45 4.32
CA GLY A 95 -13.34 -0.20 4.87
C GLY A 95 -12.28 0.82 5.31
N TYR A 96 -11.00 0.46 5.31
CA TYR A 96 -9.89 1.30 5.74
C TYR A 96 -8.94 1.68 4.58
N ILE A 97 -9.45 1.57 3.34
CA ILE A 97 -8.69 1.83 2.10
C ILE A 97 -9.35 2.99 1.36
N TYR A 98 -8.55 3.91 0.88
CA TYR A 98 -8.95 4.95 -0.07
C TYR A 98 -8.77 4.43 -1.48
N TYR A 99 -9.84 4.43 -2.28
CA TYR A 99 -9.85 3.80 -3.60
C TYR A 99 -9.81 4.81 -4.73
N TYR A 100 -9.10 4.46 -5.80
CA TYR A 100 -9.24 5.09 -7.11
C TYR A 100 -9.76 4.08 -8.14
N GLN A 101 -10.55 4.57 -9.12
CA GLN A 101 -11.28 3.71 -10.05
C GLN A 101 -10.50 3.46 -11.34
N LYS A 102 -9.80 4.48 -11.85
CA LYS A 102 -9.08 4.41 -13.11
C LYS A 102 -7.60 4.63 -12.89
N GLN A 103 -6.79 3.96 -13.68
CA GLN A 103 -5.32 4.13 -13.64
C GLN A 103 -4.87 5.46 -14.28
N GLU A 104 -5.62 6.51 -14.02
CA GLU A 104 -5.34 7.86 -14.49
C GLU A 104 -4.65 8.66 -13.39
N PRO A 105 -3.65 9.48 -13.73
CA PRO A 105 -2.94 10.28 -12.73
C PRO A 105 -3.87 11.16 -11.87
N SER A 106 -4.92 11.72 -12.47
CA SER A 106 -5.91 12.53 -11.77
C SER A 106 -6.71 11.75 -10.74
N ASP A 107 -7.11 10.52 -11.06
CA ASP A 107 -7.88 9.67 -10.15
C ASP A 107 -7.03 9.25 -8.94
N ILE A 108 -5.77 8.90 -9.18
CA ILE A 108 -4.82 8.56 -8.13
C ILE A 108 -4.55 9.78 -7.24
N ALA A 109 -4.30 10.95 -7.85
CA ALA A 109 -4.08 12.19 -7.11
C ALA A 109 -5.30 12.57 -6.25
N ASN A 110 -6.51 12.46 -6.78
CA ASN A 110 -7.74 12.72 -6.04
C ASN A 110 -7.90 11.75 -4.86
N ALA A 111 -7.59 10.48 -5.04
CA ALA A 111 -7.64 9.52 -3.93
C ALA A 111 -6.63 9.84 -2.83
N ILE A 112 -5.42 10.30 -3.19
CA ILE A 112 -4.42 10.78 -2.24
C ILE A 112 -4.92 12.00 -1.47
N LEU A 113 -5.49 12.99 -2.16
CA LEU A 113 -6.01 14.21 -1.55
C LEU A 113 -7.22 13.97 -0.63
N ASN A 114 -7.94 12.88 -0.83
CA ASN A 114 -9.06 12.48 0.02
C ASN A 114 -8.63 11.74 1.30
N VAL A 115 -7.33 11.45 1.48
CA VAL A 115 -6.85 10.82 2.71
C VAL A 115 -6.96 11.82 3.86
N ASP A 116 -7.75 11.47 4.87
CA ASP A 116 -7.86 12.27 6.10
C ASP A 116 -6.65 11.99 7.00
N LEU A 117 -5.69 12.90 6.97
CA LEU A 117 -4.50 12.83 7.82
C LEU A 117 -4.71 13.49 9.20
N ASP A 118 -5.77 14.25 9.39
CA ASP A 118 -6.12 14.84 10.68
C ASP A 118 -6.83 13.82 11.58
N ASN A 119 -7.61 12.91 10.96
CA ASN A 119 -8.28 11.80 11.65
C ASN A 119 -7.97 10.45 10.96
N PRO A 120 -6.72 10.00 10.98
CA PRO A 120 -6.31 8.81 10.26
C PRO A 120 -6.92 7.54 10.87
N PHE A 121 -7.16 6.54 10.05
CA PHE A 121 -7.45 5.19 10.55
C PHE A 121 -6.28 4.66 11.37
N ASP A 122 -6.56 4.03 12.50
CA ASP A 122 -5.56 3.23 13.21
C ASP A 122 -5.36 1.88 12.49
N THR A 123 -4.63 1.93 11.40
CA THR A 123 -4.38 0.78 10.52
C THR A 123 -3.61 -0.33 11.21
N ARG A 124 -2.75 0.00 12.19
CA ARG A 124 -2.04 -1.00 13.01
C ARG A 124 -3.01 -1.79 13.87
N ALA A 125 -3.93 -1.11 14.56
CA ALA A 125 -4.95 -1.77 15.38
C ALA A 125 -5.86 -2.66 14.52
N VAL A 126 -6.19 -2.25 13.29
CA VAL A 126 -6.96 -3.07 12.34
C VAL A 126 -6.24 -4.38 12.03
N VAL A 127 -4.96 -4.32 11.65
CA VAL A 127 -4.17 -5.52 11.33
C VAL A 127 -4.01 -6.40 12.57
N GLN A 128 -3.72 -5.83 13.73
CA GLN A 128 -3.59 -6.58 14.99
C GLN A 128 -4.89 -7.29 15.38
N SER A 129 -6.03 -6.65 15.17
CA SER A 129 -7.34 -7.26 15.43
C SER A 129 -7.60 -8.47 14.52
N LEU A 130 -7.21 -8.36 13.25
CA LEU A 130 -7.32 -9.48 12.28
C LEU A 130 -6.41 -10.65 12.67
N ASP A 131 -5.18 -10.37 13.07
CA ASP A 131 -4.22 -11.38 13.51
C ASP A 131 -4.73 -12.11 14.74
N ASN A 132 -5.17 -11.39 15.78
CA ASN A 132 -5.73 -11.96 17.00
C ASN A 132 -6.94 -12.88 16.70
N ARG A 133 -7.82 -12.46 15.79
CA ARG A 133 -8.96 -13.26 15.37
C ARG A 133 -8.52 -14.54 14.64
N PHE A 134 -7.56 -14.41 13.73
CA PHE A 134 -7.01 -15.57 13.01
C PHE A 134 -6.37 -16.57 13.95
N VAL A 135 -5.53 -16.12 14.89
CA VAL A 135 -4.91 -16.98 15.91
C VAL A 135 -5.96 -17.69 16.77
N GLY A 136 -7.02 -16.96 17.16
CA GLY A 136 -8.13 -17.54 17.92
C GLY A 136 -8.86 -18.64 17.15
N GLN A 137 -9.20 -18.38 15.88
CA GLN A 137 -9.88 -19.36 15.01
C GLN A 137 -9.00 -20.59 14.73
N LEU A 138 -7.71 -20.36 14.45
CA LEU A 138 -6.76 -21.46 14.24
C LEU A 138 -6.60 -22.34 15.49
N SER A 139 -6.52 -21.72 16.67
CA SER A 139 -6.42 -22.43 17.94
C SER A 139 -7.65 -23.32 18.22
N LEU A 140 -8.86 -22.83 17.93
CA LEU A 140 -10.08 -23.63 18.04
C LEU A 140 -10.06 -24.81 17.06
N PHE A 141 -9.75 -24.53 15.78
CA PHE A 141 -9.68 -25.57 14.74
C PHE A 141 -8.68 -26.70 15.08
N LEU A 142 -7.55 -26.36 15.71
CA LEU A 142 -6.54 -27.36 16.10
C LEU A 142 -6.98 -28.16 17.33
N ARG A 143 -7.72 -27.57 18.27
CA ARG A 143 -8.23 -28.29 19.46
C ARG A 143 -9.31 -29.31 19.12
N ASP A 144 -10.16 -29.00 18.15
CA ASP A 144 -11.25 -29.91 17.74
C ASP A 144 -10.75 -31.15 16.95
N ARG A 145 -9.47 -31.22 16.68
CA ARG A 145 -8.85 -32.34 15.92
C ARG A 145 -7.91 -33.23 16.77
N VAL A 146 -7.80 -32.95 18.07
CA VAL A 146 -7.08 -33.76 19.03
C VAL A 146 -8.07 -34.43 19.98
#